data_d690b2143e9344382113c2c8bace1014
#
_entry.id   d690b2143e9344382113c2c8bace1014
#
_cell.length_a   1.000
_cell.length_b   1.000
_cell.length_c   1.000
_cell.angle_alpha   90.00
_cell.angle_beta   90.00
_cell.angle_gamma   90.00
#
_symmetry.space_group_name_H-M   'P 1'
#
loop_
_entity.id
_entity.type
_entity.pdbx_description
1 polymer ?
#
loop_
_entity_poly.entity_id
_entity_poly.type
_entity_poly.pdbx_seq_one_letter_code
_entity_poly.pdbx_strand_id
1 'polypeptide(L)'
;MRLLGSVPVLGCTDVEQSLDFYQQALQFIVLKQRVGEDGLEWVYLQSGDTLLMLEKTAQNSAHQSPGVSRIYLYTDDVSAIHHFLKAKGYDVSPMIKTAHMEEFDLVDPDGQRLTIGQRIKHELDLIE
;
A
#
# COMPACT_ATOMS: atom_id res chain seq x y z
N MET A 1 26.20 -4.54 13.90
CA MET A 1 25.41 -4.15 12.72
C MET A 1 24.14 -3.43 13.14
N ARG A 2 23.75 -2.40 12.42
CA ARG A 2 22.55 -1.65 12.74
C ARG A 2 21.84 -1.26 11.45
N LEU A 3 20.61 -1.78 11.26
CA LEU A 3 19.74 -1.41 10.17
C LEU A 3 18.95 -0.17 10.58
N LEU A 4 18.76 0.77 9.66
CA LEU A 4 18.10 2.04 9.97
C LEU A 4 16.64 2.09 9.53
N GLY A 5 16.15 1.04 8.87
CA GLY A 5 14.77 0.97 8.42
C GLY A 5 14.66 0.18 7.14
N SER A 6 13.46 0.12 6.62
CA SER A 6 13.20 -0.53 5.34
C SER A 6 12.09 0.19 4.60
N VAL A 7 12.14 0.13 3.28
CA VAL A 7 11.11 0.68 2.40
C VAL A 7 10.83 -0.34 1.31
N PRO A 8 9.60 -0.82 1.16
CA PRO A 8 9.28 -1.70 0.05
C PRO A 8 9.35 -0.96 -1.27
N VAL A 9 9.89 -1.63 -2.28
CA VAL A 9 9.97 -1.11 -3.63
C VAL A 9 9.09 -1.99 -4.50
N LEU A 10 8.05 -1.40 -5.10
CA LEU A 10 7.09 -2.13 -5.92
C LEU A 10 7.40 -1.90 -7.39
N GLY A 11 7.55 -3.01 -8.13
CA GLY A 11 7.72 -2.94 -9.59
C GLY A 11 6.40 -2.61 -10.25
N CYS A 12 6.40 -1.63 -11.14
CA CYS A 12 5.21 -1.16 -11.82
C CYS A 12 5.39 -1.25 -13.33
N THR A 13 4.37 -1.70 -14.04
CA THR A 13 4.36 -1.64 -15.50
C THR A 13 4.14 -0.20 -15.97
N ASP A 14 3.34 0.56 -15.22
CA ASP A 14 3.03 1.96 -15.50
C ASP A 14 3.07 2.71 -14.17
N VAL A 15 4.19 3.40 -13.92
CA VAL A 15 4.39 4.10 -12.64
C VAL A 15 3.35 5.20 -12.42
N GLU A 16 2.95 5.90 -13.49
CA GLU A 16 1.96 6.97 -13.39
C GLU A 16 0.60 6.44 -12.96
N GLN A 17 0.19 5.30 -13.51
CA GLN A 17 -1.06 4.66 -13.13
C GLN A 17 -1.03 4.20 -11.67
N SER A 18 0.08 3.60 -11.26
CA SER A 18 0.25 3.16 -9.88
C SER A 18 0.31 4.33 -8.92
N LEU A 19 1.00 5.40 -9.31
CA LEU A 19 1.07 6.62 -8.51
C LEU A 19 -0.33 7.19 -8.28
N ASP A 20 -1.13 7.27 -9.35
CA ASP A 20 -2.50 7.76 -9.24
C ASP A 20 -3.31 6.94 -8.23
N PHE A 21 -3.18 5.61 -8.29
CA PHE A 21 -3.85 4.72 -7.34
C PHE A 21 -3.43 5.03 -5.89
N TYR A 22 -2.12 5.10 -5.62
CA TYR A 22 -1.66 5.33 -4.25
C TYR A 22 -2.00 6.72 -3.74
N GLN A 23 -2.05 7.72 -4.62
CA GLN A 23 -2.49 9.07 -4.24
C GLN A 23 -3.98 9.14 -3.97
N GLN A 24 -4.80 8.61 -4.87
CA GLN A 24 -6.25 8.75 -4.78
C GLN A 24 -6.88 7.79 -3.77
N ALA A 25 -6.41 6.55 -3.72
CA ALA A 25 -6.99 5.55 -2.83
C ALA A 25 -6.45 5.65 -1.41
N LEU A 26 -5.14 5.83 -1.26
CA LEU A 26 -4.48 5.72 0.05
C LEU A 26 -3.81 7.02 0.49
N GLN A 27 -4.00 8.10 -0.26
CA GLN A 27 -3.57 9.45 0.11
C GLN A 27 -2.07 9.59 0.34
N PHE A 28 -1.27 8.82 -0.42
CA PHE A 28 0.17 9.00 -0.40
C PHE A 28 0.56 10.31 -1.07
N ILE A 29 1.62 10.92 -0.58
CA ILE A 29 2.21 12.11 -1.19
C ILE A 29 3.57 11.78 -1.78
N VAL A 30 3.96 12.50 -2.81
CA VAL A 30 5.26 12.31 -3.46
C VAL A 30 6.33 13.07 -2.69
N LEU A 31 7.38 12.36 -2.26
CA LEU A 31 8.55 12.98 -1.65
C LEU A 31 9.62 13.28 -2.69
N LYS A 32 9.86 12.34 -3.61
CA LYS A 32 10.86 12.47 -4.67
C LYS A 32 10.41 11.70 -5.89
N GLN A 33 10.89 12.09 -7.06
CA GLN A 33 10.59 11.35 -8.29
C GLN A 33 11.74 11.48 -9.28
N ARG A 34 11.81 10.53 -10.21
CA ARG A 34 12.74 10.56 -11.31
C ARG A 34 11.97 10.34 -12.61
N VAL A 35 12.14 11.27 -13.55
CA VAL A 35 11.53 11.21 -14.87
C VAL A 35 12.58 10.81 -15.88
N GLY A 36 12.29 9.81 -16.70
CA GLY A 36 13.15 9.38 -17.79
C GLY A 36 12.61 9.82 -19.15
N GLU A 37 13.14 9.21 -20.19
CA GLU A 37 12.73 9.56 -21.57
C GLU A 37 11.27 9.21 -21.84
N ASP A 38 10.80 8.09 -21.27
CA ASP A 38 9.45 7.59 -21.52
C ASP A 38 8.47 7.93 -20.38
N GLY A 39 8.80 8.90 -19.54
CA GLY A 39 7.94 9.33 -18.46
C GLY A 39 8.49 8.99 -17.09
N LEU A 40 7.61 8.84 -16.14
CA LEU A 40 7.98 8.63 -14.74
C LEU A 40 8.56 7.22 -14.54
N GLU A 41 9.75 7.15 -13.95
CA GLU A 41 10.45 5.87 -13.74
C GLU A 41 10.52 5.43 -12.29
N TRP A 42 10.45 6.37 -11.37
CA TRP A 42 10.60 6.09 -9.95
C TRP A 42 9.94 7.17 -9.12
N VAL A 43 9.28 6.77 -8.03
CA VAL A 43 8.62 7.68 -7.10
C VAL A 43 8.82 7.19 -5.69
N TYR A 44 9.10 8.12 -4.79
CA TYR A 44 9.20 7.87 -3.36
C TYR A 44 7.98 8.50 -2.70
N LEU A 45 7.19 7.69 -1.98
CA LEU A 45 5.88 8.08 -1.46
C LEU A 45 5.82 7.95 0.05
N GLN A 46 4.98 8.78 0.67
CA GLN A 46 4.72 8.73 2.11
C GLN A 46 3.24 8.94 2.40
N SER A 47 2.72 8.17 3.34
CA SER A 47 1.40 8.39 3.93
C SER A 47 1.54 8.11 5.42
N GLY A 48 1.40 9.16 6.26
CA GLY A 48 1.71 9.03 7.68
C GLY A 48 3.15 8.56 7.87
N ASP A 49 3.34 7.49 8.60
CA ASP A 49 4.66 6.91 8.84
C ASP A 49 5.02 5.83 7.80
N THR A 50 4.18 5.62 6.80
CA THR A 50 4.36 4.59 5.79
C THR A 50 5.11 5.14 4.59
N LEU A 51 6.14 4.43 4.17
CA LEU A 51 6.95 4.79 3.01
C LEU A 51 6.89 3.68 1.98
N LEU A 52 6.81 4.05 0.71
CA LEU A 52 6.83 3.14 -0.44
C LEU A 52 7.67 3.75 -1.55
N MET A 53 8.23 2.90 -2.39
CA MET A 53 8.80 3.32 -3.66
C MET A 53 8.08 2.59 -4.78
N LEU A 54 7.84 3.29 -5.88
CA LEU A 54 7.34 2.70 -7.12
C LEU A 54 8.46 2.81 -8.14
N GLU A 55 8.73 1.73 -8.84
CA GLU A 55 9.81 1.67 -9.81
C GLU A 55 9.34 1.00 -11.08
N LYS A 56 9.65 1.61 -12.22
CA LYS A 56 9.30 1.03 -13.50
C LYS A 56 10.08 -0.25 -13.74
N THR A 57 9.39 -1.31 -14.14
CA THR A 57 10.03 -2.57 -14.49
C THR A 57 9.83 -2.85 -15.98
N ALA A 58 10.67 -3.73 -16.53
CA ALA A 58 10.44 -4.26 -17.86
C ALA A 58 9.13 -5.06 -17.84
N GLN A 59 8.36 -4.98 -18.94
CA GLN A 59 7.06 -5.64 -19.04
C GLN A 59 7.08 -7.10 -18.64
N ASN A 60 8.15 -7.80 -18.93
CA ASN A 60 8.26 -9.22 -18.64
C ASN A 60 8.51 -9.51 -17.16
N SER A 61 9.11 -8.58 -16.44
CA SER A 61 9.50 -8.80 -15.04
C SER A 61 8.32 -8.70 -14.09
N ALA A 62 7.36 -7.83 -14.39
CA ALA A 62 6.22 -7.57 -13.50
C ALA A 62 5.30 -8.79 -13.34
N HIS A 63 5.32 -9.71 -14.31
CA HIS A 63 4.43 -10.88 -14.30
C HIS A 63 5.09 -12.15 -13.79
N GLN A 64 6.41 -12.15 -13.64
CA GLN A 64 7.14 -13.39 -13.38
C GLN A 64 7.43 -13.64 -11.91
N SER A 65 7.53 -12.60 -11.13
CA SER A 65 7.92 -12.76 -9.74
C SER A 65 7.51 -11.55 -8.92
N PRO A 66 6.34 -11.58 -8.32
CA PRO A 66 6.04 -10.55 -7.34
C PRO A 66 7.04 -10.70 -6.21
N GLY A 67 7.85 -9.69 -5.99
CA GLY A 67 8.84 -9.71 -4.94
C GLY A 67 8.23 -9.78 -3.54
N VAL A 68 6.98 -9.35 -3.40
CA VAL A 68 6.28 -9.30 -2.13
C VAL A 68 4.88 -9.86 -2.33
N SER A 69 4.50 -10.86 -1.53
CA SER A 69 3.18 -11.48 -1.68
C SER A 69 2.07 -10.59 -1.12
N ARG A 70 2.37 -9.81 -0.09
CA ARG A 70 1.39 -8.95 0.55
C ARG A 70 2.08 -7.84 1.33
N ILE A 71 1.51 -6.64 1.29
CA ILE A 71 1.92 -5.53 2.13
C ILE A 71 0.81 -5.30 3.14
N TYR A 72 1.16 -5.28 4.41
CA TYR A 72 0.20 -5.02 5.48
C TYR A 72 0.35 -3.57 5.94
N LEU A 73 -0.73 -2.81 5.85
CA LEU A 73 -0.77 -1.39 6.22
C LEU A 73 -1.62 -1.23 7.48
N TYR A 74 -1.05 -0.64 8.50
CA TYR A 74 -1.75 -0.42 9.76
C TYR A 74 -2.46 0.93 9.76
N THR A 75 -3.62 0.99 10.36
CA THR A 75 -4.38 2.22 10.54
C THR A 75 -5.07 2.21 11.90
N ASP A 76 -5.46 3.39 12.35
CA ASP A 76 -6.25 3.53 13.57
C ASP A 76 -7.74 3.70 13.30
N ASP A 77 -8.15 3.65 12.02
CA ASP A 77 -9.56 3.74 11.64
C ASP A 77 -9.84 2.97 10.35
N VAL A 78 -9.82 1.65 10.45
CA VAL A 78 -10.00 0.78 9.29
C VAL A 78 -11.40 0.89 8.68
N SER A 79 -12.42 1.12 9.50
CA SER A 79 -13.79 1.27 9.02
C SER A 79 -13.94 2.48 8.12
N ALA A 80 -13.33 3.60 8.49
CA ALA A 80 -13.39 4.82 7.70
C ALA A 80 -12.71 4.64 6.34
N ILE A 81 -11.56 3.97 6.31
CA ILE A 81 -10.84 3.72 5.06
C ILE A 81 -11.65 2.77 4.17
N HIS A 82 -12.19 1.70 4.73
CA HIS A 82 -13.01 0.76 3.98
C HIS A 82 -14.22 1.45 3.35
N HIS A 83 -14.91 2.26 4.13
CA HIS A 83 -16.06 3.02 3.66
C HIS A 83 -15.67 3.99 2.54
N PHE A 84 -14.58 4.73 2.72
CA PHE A 84 -14.09 5.69 1.74
C PHE A 84 -13.78 5.00 0.40
N LEU A 85 -13.02 3.91 0.43
CA LEU A 85 -12.64 3.19 -0.77
C LEU A 85 -13.82 2.59 -1.49
N LYS A 86 -14.75 2.00 -0.75
CA LYS A 86 -15.96 1.41 -1.30
C LYS A 86 -16.82 2.49 -1.96
N ALA A 87 -16.96 3.65 -1.31
CA ALA A 87 -17.75 4.76 -1.85
C ALA A 87 -17.13 5.33 -3.12
N LYS A 88 -15.81 5.27 -3.26
CA LYS A 88 -15.10 5.72 -4.45
C LYS A 88 -15.09 4.68 -5.58
N GLY A 89 -15.63 3.50 -5.34
CA GLY A 89 -15.74 2.47 -6.37
C GLY A 89 -14.55 1.51 -6.44
N TYR A 90 -13.65 1.54 -5.48
CA TYR A 90 -12.56 0.56 -5.43
C TYR A 90 -13.09 -0.80 -5.00
N ASP A 91 -12.49 -1.85 -5.58
CA ASP A 91 -12.86 -3.22 -5.25
C ASP A 91 -12.15 -3.64 -3.96
N VAL A 92 -12.88 -3.60 -2.87
CA VAL A 92 -12.36 -3.97 -1.56
C VAL A 92 -13.05 -5.24 -1.06
N SER A 93 -12.31 -6.09 -0.37
CA SER A 93 -12.91 -7.28 0.25
C SER A 93 -13.85 -6.88 1.39
N PRO A 94 -14.73 -7.80 1.82
CA PRO A 94 -15.47 -7.55 3.05
C PRO A 94 -14.52 -7.39 4.23
N MET A 95 -14.97 -6.66 5.25
CA MET A 95 -14.22 -6.53 6.49
C MET A 95 -14.17 -7.87 7.20
N ILE A 96 -12.97 -8.27 7.65
CA ILE A 96 -12.74 -9.52 8.36
C ILE A 96 -12.20 -9.20 9.75
N LYS A 97 -12.74 -9.88 10.75
CA LYS A 97 -12.29 -9.74 12.12
C LYS A 97 -11.59 -11.02 12.55
N THR A 98 -10.33 -10.89 12.96
CA THR A 98 -9.56 -11.99 13.55
C THR A 98 -9.46 -11.79 15.05
N ALA A 99 -8.69 -12.64 15.74
CA ALA A 99 -8.50 -12.49 17.17
C ALA A 99 -7.89 -11.14 17.56
N HIS A 100 -7.02 -10.59 16.69
CA HIS A 100 -6.25 -9.40 17.01
C HIS A 100 -6.45 -8.23 16.05
N MET A 101 -7.04 -8.48 14.89
CA MET A 101 -7.12 -7.47 13.82
C MET A 101 -8.50 -7.38 13.24
N GLU A 102 -8.85 -6.20 12.75
CA GLU A 102 -9.97 -5.99 11.86
C GLU A 102 -9.37 -5.48 10.56
N GLU A 103 -9.64 -6.15 9.45
CA GLU A 103 -8.88 -5.91 8.24
C GLU A 103 -9.66 -6.19 6.95
N PHE A 104 -9.20 -5.63 5.85
CA PHE A 104 -9.72 -5.94 4.52
C PHE A 104 -8.57 -5.85 3.51
N ASP A 105 -8.81 -6.41 2.32
CA ASP A 105 -7.83 -6.45 1.23
C ASP A 105 -8.26 -5.58 0.06
N LEU A 106 -7.28 -5.05 -0.63
CA LEU A 106 -7.45 -4.50 -1.97
C LEU A 106 -6.18 -4.78 -2.78
N VAL A 107 -6.24 -4.54 -4.08
CA VAL A 107 -5.15 -4.83 -5.01
C VAL A 107 -4.80 -3.57 -5.76
N ASP A 108 -3.50 -3.32 -5.96
CA ASP A 108 -3.06 -2.19 -6.76
C ASP A 108 -3.13 -2.49 -8.26
N PRO A 109 -2.84 -1.54 -9.16
CA PRO A 109 -2.96 -1.76 -10.61
C PRO A 109 -2.09 -2.89 -11.16
N ASP A 110 -1.00 -3.26 -10.50
CA ASP A 110 -0.14 -4.36 -10.92
C ASP A 110 -0.45 -5.68 -10.23
N GLY A 111 -1.54 -5.72 -9.45
CA GLY A 111 -1.93 -6.94 -8.75
C GLY A 111 -1.27 -7.15 -7.41
N GLN A 112 -0.58 -6.14 -6.89
CA GLN A 112 0.02 -6.22 -5.56
C GLN A 112 -1.08 -6.23 -4.51
N ARG A 113 -1.09 -7.27 -3.69
CA ARG A 113 -2.06 -7.41 -2.62
C ARG A 113 -1.71 -6.50 -1.45
N LEU A 114 -2.68 -5.72 -1.01
CA LEU A 114 -2.56 -4.82 0.13
C LEU A 114 -3.61 -5.22 1.15
N THR A 115 -3.21 -5.34 2.41
CA THR A 115 -4.13 -5.57 3.50
C THR A 115 -4.08 -4.35 4.41
N ILE A 116 -5.22 -3.76 4.69
CA ILE A 116 -5.33 -2.61 5.59
C ILE A 116 -6.02 -3.10 6.86
N GLY A 117 -5.36 -2.90 7.99
CA GLY A 117 -5.85 -3.45 9.23
C GLY A 117 -5.66 -2.53 10.42
N GLN A 118 -6.53 -2.74 11.39
CA GLN A 118 -6.51 -2.06 12.66
C GLN A 118 -6.45 -3.08 13.78
N ARG A 119 -5.55 -2.85 14.69
CA ARG A 119 -5.43 -3.73 15.86
C ARG A 119 -6.67 -3.59 16.73
N ILE A 120 -7.28 -4.72 17.09
CA ILE A 120 -8.38 -4.75 18.03
C ILE A 120 -7.79 -4.60 19.43
N LYS A 121 -8.24 -3.57 20.15
CA LYS A 121 -7.80 -3.37 21.52
C LYS A 121 -8.64 -4.22 22.46
N HIS A 122 -7.96 -5.06 23.22
CA HIS A 122 -8.58 -5.83 24.30
C HIS A 122 -8.38 -5.06 25.61
N GLU A 123 -9.20 -5.41 26.61
CA GLU A 123 -9.13 -4.74 27.89
C GLU A 123 -7.74 -4.78 28.51
N LEU A 124 -7.01 -5.89 28.32
CA LEU A 124 -5.65 -6.04 28.84
C LEU A 124 -4.65 -5.12 28.15
N ASP A 125 -4.90 -4.74 26.90
CA ASP A 125 -4.02 -3.86 26.17
C ASP A 125 -4.09 -2.42 26.69
N LEU A 126 -5.15 -2.07 27.38
CA LEU A 126 -5.33 -0.73 27.92
C LEU A 126 -4.58 -0.48 29.22
N ILE A 127 -4.03 -1.54 29.80
CA ILE A 127 -3.32 -1.49 31.08
C ILE A 127 -1.84 -1.12 30.88
N GLU A 128 -1.33 -1.32 29.71
CA GLU A 128 0.06 -0.97 29.39
C GLU A 128 0.28 0.56 29.40
#